data_d06d01baddd5991a267c7ff38a6d284f
#
_entry.id   d06d01baddd5991a267c7ff38a6d284f
#
_cell.length_a   1.000
_cell.length_b   1.000
_cell.length_c   1.000
_cell.angle_alpha   90.00
_cell.angle_beta   90.00
_cell.angle_gamma   90.00
#
_symmetry.space_group_name_H-M   'P 1'
#
loop_
_entity.id
_entity.type
_entity.pdbx_description
1 polymer ?
#
loop_
_entity_poly.entity_id
_entity_poly.type
_entity_poly.pdbx_seq_one_letter_code
_entity_poly.pdbx_strand_id
1 'polypeptide(L)'
;MTITIKDIAKQVGVSYSTVSKALNNSPLVKQETKNKIIKLAKEMGYEPNYAAQSLVSKQSRVIGLIWPTLERVAPSTLITKINEEISKHNYSMILSINSIEESIEMFKRFQVDGVIIFNRDNFEMPKTFPMPVVTYGVNKNKSIPVIDVNYREAMQTAVEYLYHLGHENIAFLGDFSFIDERQVEKYYGFQQAMENFSLKLNSHNLINTGGLDWYDGYMATNRLLSSPFQPTAIIGTSYDISAGIVRSLRQANYILPKDMSVISYDNIPQMENLEVPLTSVGVPVEEIAQNMVQTLLNYIKNPDTVPLSQTLTPKINERTSCARAGKFQLGQ
;
A
#
# COMPACT_ATOMS: atom_id res chain seq x y z
N MET A 1 11.16 -42.05 -1.29
CA MET A 1 12.43 -41.50 -0.72
C MET A 1 12.60 -40.10 -1.32
N THR A 2 12.91 -39.11 -0.50
CA THR A 2 13.17 -37.76 -0.97
C THR A 2 14.55 -37.69 -1.57
N ILE A 3 14.68 -37.28 -2.83
CA ILE A 3 15.95 -37.10 -3.53
C ILE A 3 16.75 -35.98 -2.88
N THR A 4 18.01 -36.20 -2.65
CA THR A 4 18.93 -35.23 -2.01
C THR A 4 20.00 -34.73 -2.97
N ILE A 5 20.66 -33.61 -2.64
CA ILE A 5 21.83 -33.12 -3.40
C ILE A 5 22.94 -34.18 -3.47
N LYS A 6 23.07 -35.05 -2.45
CA LYS A 6 24.08 -36.14 -2.43
C LYS A 6 23.80 -37.20 -3.51
N ASP A 7 22.53 -37.48 -3.78
CA ASP A 7 22.13 -38.42 -4.81
C ASP A 7 22.45 -37.89 -6.21
N ILE A 8 22.18 -36.60 -6.45
CA ILE A 8 22.57 -35.92 -7.70
C ILE A 8 24.10 -35.94 -7.86
N ALA A 9 24.83 -35.60 -6.79
CA ALA A 9 26.32 -35.58 -6.80
C ALA A 9 26.89 -36.93 -7.20
N LYS A 10 26.34 -38.00 -6.62
CA LYS A 10 26.75 -39.40 -6.93
C LYS A 10 26.50 -39.75 -8.40
N GLN A 11 25.35 -39.31 -8.95
CA GLN A 11 24.97 -39.69 -10.31
C GLN A 11 25.68 -38.88 -11.38
N VAL A 12 26.02 -37.60 -11.10
CA VAL A 12 26.82 -36.75 -12.04
C VAL A 12 28.32 -37.03 -11.92
N GLY A 13 28.79 -37.62 -10.81
CA GLY A 13 30.20 -37.85 -10.54
C GLY A 13 30.96 -36.59 -10.11
N VAL A 14 30.30 -35.68 -9.39
CA VAL A 14 30.91 -34.45 -8.86
C VAL A 14 30.72 -34.33 -7.36
N SER A 15 31.42 -33.38 -6.72
CA SER A 15 31.27 -33.17 -5.29
C SER A 15 29.90 -32.56 -4.95
N TYR A 16 29.39 -32.81 -3.74
CA TYR A 16 28.22 -32.17 -3.17
C TYR A 16 28.28 -30.63 -3.31
N SER A 17 29.44 -30.03 -3.03
CA SER A 17 29.62 -28.58 -3.13
C SER A 17 29.52 -28.06 -4.58
N THR A 18 29.91 -28.88 -5.57
CA THR A 18 29.78 -28.56 -6.99
C THR A 18 28.27 -28.54 -7.40
N VAL A 19 27.51 -29.54 -6.95
CA VAL A 19 26.07 -29.59 -7.20
C VAL A 19 25.36 -28.38 -6.54
N SER A 20 25.64 -28.10 -5.29
CA SER A 20 25.10 -26.94 -4.58
C SER A 20 25.41 -25.62 -5.30
N LYS A 21 26.65 -25.41 -5.70
CA LYS A 21 27.07 -24.23 -6.47
C LYS A 21 26.39 -24.16 -7.83
N ALA A 22 26.22 -25.29 -8.52
CA ALA A 22 25.54 -25.33 -9.82
C ALA A 22 24.05 -24.98 -9.72
N LEU A 23 23.33 -25.53 -8.74
CA LEU A 23 21.92 -25.26 -8.48
C LEU A 23 21.69 -23.79 -8.06
N ASN A 24 22.67 -23.18 -7.37
CA ASN A 24 22.64 -21.74 -7.00
C ASN A 24 23.23 -20.82 -8.07
N ASN A 25 23.41 -21.32 -9.31
CA ASN A 25 23.94 -20.56 -10.44
C ASN A 25 25.30 -19.87 -10.21
N SER A 26 26.14 -20.41 -9.33
CA SER A 26 27.46 -19.85 -8.99
C SER A 26 28.37 -19.74 -10.23
N PRO A 27 29.09 -18.62 -10.44
CA PRO A 27 30.03 -18.47 -11.55
C PRO A 27 31.23 -19.42 -11.44
N LEU A 28 31.45 -20.06 -10.29
CA LEU A 28 32.54 -20.99 -10.06
C LEU A 28 32.33 -22.37 -10.70
N VAL A 29 31.15 -22.62 -11.31
CA VAL A 29 30.85 -23.87 -12.02
C VAL A 29 30.66 -23.57 -13.50
N LYS A 30 31.34 -24.33 -14.37
CA LYS A 30 31.22 -24.18 -15.83
C LYS A 30 29.78 -24.39 -16.29
N GLN A 31 29.36 -23.63 -17.29
CA GLN A 31 27.97 -23.64 -17.75
C GLN A 31 27.47 -25.02 -18.22
N GLU A 32 28.32 -25.75 -18.90
CA GLU A 32 28.03 -27.13 -19.33
C GLU A 32 27.72 -28.06 -18.13
N THR A 33 28.54 -27.99 -17.07
CA THR A 33 28.33 -28.74 -15.84
C THR A 33 27.05 -28.32 -15.12
N LYS A 34 26.76 -27.01 -15.07
CA LYS A 34 25.48 -26.50 -14.52
C LYS A 34 24.28 -27.09 -15.24
N ASN A 35 24.28 -27.02 -16.58
CA ASN A 35 23.17 -27.50 -17.41
C ASN A 35 22.91 -28.99 -17.17
N LYS A 36 24.01 -29.80 -17.08
CA LYS A 36 23.93 -31.22 -16.79
C LYS A 36 23.33 -31.51 -15.42
N ILE A 37 23.78 -30.79 -14.40
CA ILE A 37 23.27 -30.93 -13.02
C ILE A 37 21.81 -30.53 -12.93
N ILE A 38 21.41 -29.38 -13.50
CA ILE A 38 20.01 -28.86 -13.47
C ILE A 38 19.09 -29.85 -14.19
N LYS A 39 19.49 -30.37 -15.35
CA LYS A 39 18.72 -31.36 -16.11
C LYS A 39 18.49 -32.63 -15.28
N LEU A 40 19.54 -33.19 -14.71
CA LEU A 40 19.43 -34.38 -13.90
C LEU A 40 18.61 -34.18 -12.63
N ALA A 41 18.77 -33.03 -11.94
CA ALA A 41 17.99 -32.68 -10.78
C ALA A 41 16.47 -32.67 -11.10
N LYS A 42 16.11 -32.12 -12.26
CA LYS A 42 14.73 -32.10 -12.75
C LYS A 42 14.21 -33.50 -13.09
N GLU A 43 15.00 -34.30 -13.78
CA GLU A 43 14.69 -35.71 -14.15
C GLU A 43 14.49 -36.60 -12.91
N MET A 44 15.28 -36.37 -11.85
CA MET A 44 15.17 -37.11 -10.59
C MET A 44 14.04 -36.59 -9.68
N GLY A 45 13.34 -35.49 -10.03
CA GLY A 45 12.33 -34.88 -9.17
C GLY A 45 12.94 -34.26 -7.89
N TYR A 46 14.14 -33.74 -7.97
CA TYR A 46 14.78 -33.07 -6.83
C TYR A 46 14.08 -31.73 -6.54
N GLU A 47 13.57 -31.61 -5.35
CA GLU A 47 13.07 -30.33 -4.82
C GLU A 47 14.11 -29.75 -3.83
N PRO A 48 14.51 -28.47 -4.01
CA PRO A 48 15.43 -27.81 -3.10
C PRO A 48 14.87 -27.79 -1.67
N ASN A 49 15.61 -28.28 -0.71
CA ASN A 49 15.26 -28.12 0.70
C ASN A 49 15.64 -26.71 1.17
N TYR A 50 14.66 -25.81 1.21
CA TYR A 50 14.86 -24.42 1.61
C TYR A 50 15.40 -24.29 3.04
N ALA A 51 15.02 -25.17 3.98
CA ALA A 51 15.56 -25.18 5.33
C ALA A 51 17.04 -25.51 5.36
N ALA A 52 17.50 -26.45 4.50
CA ALA A 52 18.93 -26.76 4.37
C ALA A 52 19.72 -25.64 3.67
N GLN A 53 19.10 -24.96 2.71
CA GLN A 53 19.73 -23.82 2.03
C GLN A 53 19.86 -22.61 2.96
N SER A 54 18.85 -22.30 3.77
CA SER A 54 18.88 -21.20 4.73
C SER A 54 19.97 -21.38 5.80
N LEU A 55 20.22 -22.61 6.24
CA LEU A 55 21.31 -22.92 7.17
C LEU A 55 22.70 -22.60 6.59
N VAL A 56 22.90 -22.79 5.28
CA VAL A 56 24.16 -22.53 4.60
C VAL A 56 24.33 -21.06 4.24
N SER A 57 23.26 -20.44 3.73
CA SER A 57 23.25 -19.02 3.29
C SER A 57 23.08 -18.03 4.44
N LYS A 58 22.63 -18.49 5.60
CA LYS A 58 22.14 -17.65 6.72
C LYS A 58 21.02 -16.67 6.30
N GLN A 59 20.29 -16.99 5.25
CA GLN A 59 19.15 -16.25 4.74
C GLN A 59 18.02 -17.22 4.42
N SER A 60 16.81 -16.91 4.92
CA SER A 60 15.62 -17.70 4.65
C SER A 60 14.98 -17.38 3.29
N ARG A 61 15.28 -16.21 2.74
CA ARG A 61 14.62 -15.65 1.58
C ARG A 61 13.11 -15.48 1.81
N VAL A 62 12.73 -15.18 3.04
CA VAL A 62 11.35 -14.93 3.44
C VAL A 62 11.26 -13.56 4.10
N ILE A 63 10.25 -12.80 3.71
CA ILE A 63 9.89 -11.52 4.30
C ILE A 63 8.55 -11.67 5.02
N GLY A 64 8.49 -11.18 6.26
CA GLY A 64 7.25 -11.05 7.02
C GLY A 64 6.51 -9.79 6.65
N LEU A 65 5.20 -9.88 6.55
CA LEU A 65 4.32 -8.72 6.38
C LEU A 65 3.27 -8.73 7.50
N ILE A 66 3.22 -7.66 8.32
CA ILE A 66 2.20 -7.47 9.35
C ILE A 66 1.21 -6.45 8.83
N TRP A 67 -0.06 -6.85 8.73
CA TRP A 67 -1.11 -6.05 8.11
C TRP A 67 -2.41 -6.12 8.91
N PRO A 68 -3.08 -4.99 9.17
CA PRO A 68 -4.20 -4.97 10.12
C PRO A 68 -5.51 -5.53 9.56
N THR A 69 -5.70 -5.53 8.25
CA THR A 69 -6.92 -5.98 7.59
C THR A 69 -6.70 -6.28 6.11
N LEU A 70 -7.48 -7.21 5.57
CA LEU A 70 -7.51 -7.55 4.15
C LEU A 70 -8.82 -7.09 3.47
N GLU A 71 -9.73 -6.50 4.21
CA GLU A 71 -11.08 -6.20 3.74
C GLU A 71 -11.14 -4.97 2.83
N ARG A 72 -10.18 -4.02 2.98
CA ARG A 72 -10.17 -2.78 2.21
C ARG A 72 -9.35 -2.91 0.93
N VAL A 73 -9.85 -2.30 -0.16
CA VAL A 73 -9.30 -2.47 -1.51
C VAL A 73 -7.88 -1.92 -1.64
N ALA A 74 -7.63 -0.68 -1.22
CA ALA A 74 -6.30 -0.07 -1.38
C ALA A 74 -5.21 -0.78 -0.56
N PRO A 75 -5.41 -1.10 0.73
CA PRO A 75 -4.47 -1.92 1.50
C PRO A 75 -4.22 -3.31 0.89
N SER A 76 -5.24 -4.00 0.41
CA SER A 76 -5.11 -5.33 -0.21
C SER A 76 -4.36 -5.28 -1.55
N THR A 77 -4.58 -4.21 -2.32
CA THR A 77 -3.83 -3.95 -3.55
C THR A 77 -2.35 -3.73 -3.26
N LEU A 78 -2.03 -2.96 -2.20
CA LEU A 78 -0.64 -2.73 -1.78
C LEU A 78 0.06 -4.03 -1.37
N ILE A 79 -0.61 -4.93 -0.63
CA ILE A 79 -0.09 -6.27 -0.31
C ILE A 79 0.30 -7.03 -1.58
N THR A 80 -0.59 -7.02 -2.59
CA THR A 80 -0.34 -7.67 -3.87
C THR A 80 0.90 -7.10 -4.55
N LYS A 81 1.03 -5.77 -4.58
CA LYS A 81 2.19 -5.09 -5.18
C LYS A 81 3.49 -5.32 -4.41
N ILE A 82 3.43 -5.37 -3.08
CA ILE A 82 4.58 -5.76 -2.25
C ILE A 82 5.02 -7.19 -2.59
N ASN A 83 4.08 -8.14 -2.69
CA ASN A 83 4.40 -9.52 -3.04
C ASN A 83 5.01 -9.65 -4.44
N GLU A 84 4.47 -8.93 -5.43
CA GLU A 84 5.04 -8.85 -6.78
C GLU A 84 6.48 -8.33 -6.75
N GLU A 85 6.74 -7.27 -5.97
CA GLU A 85 8.07 -6.66 -5.87
C GLU A 85 9.07 -7.57 -5.14
N ILE A 86 8.68 -8.18 -4.02
CA ILE A 86 9.47 -9.16 -3.26
C ILE A 86 9.88 -10.33 -4.16
N SER A 87 8.95 -10.84 -4.99
CA SER A 87 9.17 -11.97 -5.89
C SER A 87 10.22 -11.69 -6.95
N LYS A 88 10.35 -10.45 -7.44
CA LYS A 88 11.42 -10.04 -8.38
C LYS A 88 12.81 -10.23 -7.80
N HIS A 89 12.92 -10.19 -6.47
CA HIS A 89 14.19 -10.38 -5.74
C HIS A 89 14.40 -11.80 -5.22
N ASN A 90 13.58 -12.76 -5.68
CA ASN A 90 13.62 -14.17 -5.23
C ASN A 90 13.39 -14.33 -3.72
N TYR A 91 12.46 -13.54 -3.17
CA TYR A 91 11.94 -13.69 -1.82
C TYR A 91 10.51 -14.22 -1.87
N SER A 92 10.10 -14.92 -0.81
CA SER A 92 8.72 -15.30 -0.52
C SER A 92 8.17 -14.41 0.59
N MET A 93 6.85 -14.29 0.71
CA MET A 93 6.19 -13.48 1.72
C MET A 93 5.36 -14.35 2.66
N ILE A 94 5.41 -14.07 3.97
CA ILE A 94 4.47 -14.57 4.96
C ILE A 94 3.68 -13.38 5.50
N LEU A 95 2.36 -13.43 5.33
CA LEU A 95 1.45 -12.41 5.82
C LEU A 95 0.87 -12.80 7.19
N SER A 96 0.86 -11.86 8.13
CA SER A 96 0.18 -11.97 9.43
C SER A 96 -0.81 -10.83 9.62
N ILE A 97 -1.99 -11.16 10.15
CA ILE A 97 -3.03 -10.20 10.56
C ILE A 97 -3.20 -10.17 12.09
N ASN A 98 -2.33 -10.86 12.82
CA ASN A 98 -2.30 -10.87 14.27
C ASN A 98 -1.67 -9.58 14.84
N SER A 99 -1.61 -9.49 16.16
CA SER A 99 -0.87 -8.41 16.84
C SER A 99 0.60 -8.37 16.39
N ILE A 100 1.25 -7.22 16.56
CA ILE A 100 2.67 -7.07 16.17
C ILE A 100 3.53 -8.05 16.98
N GLU A 101 3.27 -8.20 18.27
CA GLU A 101 4.01 -9.09 19.17
C GLU A 101 3.92 -10.56 18.71
N GLU A 102 2.69 -11.06 18.50
CA GLU A 102 2.46 -12.43 18.04
C GLU A 102 3.08 -12.69 16.68
N SER A 103 2.97 -11.70 15.79
CA SER A 103 3.55 -11.78 14.45
C SER A 103 5.07 -11.85 14.49
N ILE A 104 5.73 -11.01 15.30
CA ILE A 104 7.18 -11.01 15.46
C ILE A 104 7.67 -12.34 16.07
N GLU A 105 6.98 -12.87 17.07
CA GLU A 105 7.33 -14.19 17.63
C GLU A 105 7.16 -15.32 16.61
N MET A 106 6.14 -15.26 15.77
CA MET A 106 5.97 -16.20 14.65
C MET A 106 7.11 -16.06 13.65
N PHE A 107 7.45 -14.83 13.25
CA PHE A 107 8.49 -14.56 12.25
C PHE A 107 9.89 -14.95 12.74
N LYS A 108 10.18 -14.83 14.04
CA LYS A 108 11.41 -15.40 14.64
C LYS A 108 11.50 -16.91 14.42
N ARG A 109 10.39 -17.65 14.64
CA ARG A 109 10.36 -19.11 14.43
C ARG A 109 10.59 -19.49 12.97
N PHE A 110 10.05 -18.71 12.03
CA PHE A 110 10.26 -18.90 10.59
C PHE A 110 11.57 -18.30 10.09
N GLN A 111 12.36 -17.65 10.96
CA GLN A 111 13.64 -17.02 10.64
C GLN A 111 13.55 -16.08 9.43
N VAL A 112 12.49 -15.26 9.36
CA VAL A 112 12.35 -14.29 8.26
C VAL A 112 13.53 -13.32 8.24
N ASP A 113 13.97 -12.91 7.05
CA ASP A 113 15.14 -12.05 6.89
C ASP A 113 14.82 -10.58 7.24
N GLY A 114 13.55 -10.18 7.16
CA GLY A 114 13.08 -8.86 7.52
C GLY A 114 11.56 -8.76 7.51
N VAL A 115 11.03 -7.65 8.01
CA VAL A 115 9.59 -7.46 8.20
C VAL A 115 9.16 -6.09 7.70
N ILE A 116 8.02 -6.04 7.01
CA ILE A 116 7.27 -4.83 6.68
C ILE A 116 6.05 -4.76 7.59
N ILE A 117 5.84 -3.60 8.25
CA ILE A 117 4.71 -3.39 9.15
C ILE A 117 3.86 -2.23 8.64
N PHE A 118 2.57 -2.47 8.45
CA PHE A 118 1.60 -1.41 8.23
C PHE A 118 1.22 -0.79 9.58
N ASN A 119 1.70 0.41 9.82
CA ASN A 119 1.40 1.13 11.06
C ASN A 119 0.04 1.84 10.93
N ARG A 120 -0.98 1.32 11.62
CA ARG A 120 -2.33 1.86 11.59
C ARG A 120 -2.64 2.80 12.74
N ASP A 121 -2.19 2.45 13.94
CA ASP A 121 -2.64 3.04 15.19
C ASP A 121 -1.46 3.67 15.94
N ASN A 122 -1.73 4.46 16.98
CA ASN A 122 -0.75 4.98 17.96
C ASN A 122 -0.10 3.84 18.78
N PHE A 123 0.20 2.71 18.12
CA PHE A 123 0.82 1.58 18.78
C PHE A 123 2.27 1.92 19.15
N GLU A 124 2.62 1.71 20.42
CA GLU A 124 4.02 1.82 20.83
C GLU A 124 4.83 0.69 20.22
N MET A 125 5.54 1.01 19.15
CA MET A 125 6.47 0.08 18.52
C MET A 125 7.57 -0.33 19.52
N PRO A 126 7.93 -1.62 19.59
CA PRO A 126 9.10 -2.05 20.34
C PRO A 126 10.33 -1.20 19.98
N LYS A 127 11.14 -0.86 20.97
CA LYS A 127 12.37 -0.05 20.75
C LYS A 127 13.38 -0.75 19.85
N THR A 128 13.38 -2.08 19.83
CA THR A 128 14.28 -2.91 19.06
C THR A 128 13.54 -4.12 18.49
N PHE A 129 13.94 -4.52 17.29
CA PHE A 129 13.45 -5.72 16.63
C PHE A 129 14.62 -6.71 16.42
N PRO A 130 14.37 -8.02 16.47
CA PRO A 130 15.41 -9.03 16.27
C PRO A 130 15.83 -9.21 14.80
N MET A 131 15.18 -8.48 13.88
CA MET A 131 15.45 -8.47 12.44
C MET A 131 15.21 -7.07 11.88
N PRO A 132 15.69 -6.74 10.66
CA PRO A 132 15.38 -5.52 9.95
C PRO A 132 13.87 -5.29 9.79
N VAL A 133 13.40 -4.09 10.13
CA VAL A 133 12.00 -3.70 10.03
C VAL A 133 11.88 -2.38 9.28
N VAL A 134 10.90 -2.31 8.37
CA VAL A 134 10.45 -1.07 7.72
C VAL A 134 8.95 -0.92 7.98
N THR A 135 8.50 0.29 8.28
CA THR A 135 7.08 0.56 8.52
C THR A 135 6.49 1.40 7.38
N TYR A 136 5.19 1.23 7.14
CA TYR A 136 4.38 2.09 6.28
C TYR A 136 3.35 2.84 7.10
N GLY A 137 3.32 4.16 7.01
CA GLY A 137 2.40 5.03 7.75
C GLY A 137 3.04 6.36 8.14
N VAL A 138 2.40 7.12 9.02
CA VAL A 138 2.90 8.43 9.46
C VAL A 138 4.16 8.28 10.33
N ASN A 139 5.19 9.06 9.99
CA ASN A 139 6.49 8.97 10.64
C ASN A 139 6.50 9.71 12.00
N LYS A 140 6.30 8.98 13.08
CA LYS A 140 6.46 9.49 14.45
C LYS A 140 7.70 8.98 15.18
N ASN A 141 8.23 7.83 14.77
CA ASN A 141 9.37 7.18 15.42
C ASN A 141 10.61 7.24 14.53
N LYS A 142 11.59 8.03 14.92
CA LYS A 142 12.85 8.19 14.17
C LYS A 142 13.80 6.98 14.23
N SER A 143 13.53 5.99 15.08
CA SER A 143 14.39 4.82 15.27
C SER A 143 14.09 3.68 14.29
N ILE A 144 12.94 3.69 13.61
CA ILE A 144 12.54 2.68 12.64
C ILE A 144 12.32 3.37 11.30
N PRO A 145 12.86 2.86 10.19
CA PRO A 145 12.61 3.41 8.86
C PRO A 145 11.11 3.40 8.53
N VAL A 146 10.60 4.53 8.08
CA VAL A 146 9.21 4.69 7.69
C VAL A 146 9.14 5.10 6.22
N ILE A 147 8.31 4.44 5.45
CA ILE A 147 7.83 4.94 4.17
C ILE A 147 6.50 5.62 4.44
N ASP A 148 6.48 6.92 4.30
CA ASP A 148 5.34 7.80 4.55
C ASP A 148 4.84 8.42 3.24
N VAL A 149 3.65 8.98 3.26
CA VAL A 149 3.09 9.78 2.17
C VAL A 149 2.76 11.17 2.69
N ASN A 150 2.99 12.20 1.92
CA ASN A 150 2.58 13.55 2.29
C ASN A 150 1.05 13.71 2.11
N TYR A 151 0.28 13.27 3.11
CA TYR A 151 -1.18 13.30 3.07
C TYR A 151 -1.74 14.72 3.03
N ARG A 152 -1.06 15.69 3.65
CA ARG A 152 -1.46 17.11 3.60
C ARG A 152 -1.32 17.66 2.19
N GLU A 153 -0.20 17.39 1.54
CA GLU A 153 0.04 17.78 0.15
C GLU A 153 -0.97 17.12 -0.80
N ALA A 154 -1.35 15.86 -0.54
CA ALA A 154 -2.39 15.21 -1.32
C ALA A 154 -3.72 15.98 -1.28
N MET A 155 -4.13 16.44 -0.10
CA MET A 155 -5.36 17.23 0.04
C MET A 155 -5.21 18.64 -0.56
N GLN A 156 -4.03 19.26 -0.40
CA GLN A 156 -3.70 20.53 -1.07
C GLN A 156 -3.88 20.39 -2.59
N THR A 157 -3.27 19.35 -3.18
CA THR A 157 -3.37 19.08 -4.63
C THR A 157 -4.80 18.81 -5.08
N ALA A 158 -5.60 18.07 -4.28
CA ALA A 158 -6.99 17.79 -4.60
C ALA A 158 -7.86 19.05 -4.60
N VAL A 159 -7.71 19.89 -3.58
CA VAL A 159 -8.46 21.16 -3.48
C VAL A 159 -8.03 22.13 -4.59
N GLU A 160 -6.71 22.27 -4.83
CA GLU A 160 -6.15 23.09 -5.89
C GLU A 160 -6.71 22.71 -7.27
N TYR A 161 -6.74 21.42 -7.57
CA TYR A 161 -7.30 20.91 -8.82
C TYR A 161 -8.77 21.26 -8.98
N LEU A 162 -9.59 21.07 -7.94
CA LEU A 162 -11.02 21.42 -7.96
C LEU A 162 -11.22 22.93 -8.05
N TYR A 163 -10.40 23.72 -7.35
CA TYR A 163 -10.45 25.18 -7.41
C TYR A 163 -10.17 25.70 -8.84
N HIS A 164 -9.18 25.14 -9.53
CA HIS A 164 -8.89 25.49 -10.93
C HIS A 164 -9.99 25.06 -11.91
N LEU A 165 -10.81 24.08 -11.54
CA LEU A 165 -12.05 23.74 -12.24
C LEU A 165 -13.22 24.66 -11.88
N GLY A 166 -13.05 25.59 -10.95
CA GLY A 166 -14.05 26.57 -10.53
C GLY A 166 -14.96 26.09 -9.40
N HIS A 167 -14.62 25.02 -8.69
CA HIS A 167 -15.36 24.55 -7.53
C HIS A 167 -15.00 25.37 -6.28
N GLU A 168 -16.00 26.00 -5.67
CA GLU A 168 -15.86 26.73 -4.40
C GLU A 168 -16.53 25.99 -3.23
N ASN A 169 -17.59 25.24 -3.51
CA ASN A 169 -18.32 24.44 -2.52
C ASN A 169 -17.84 22.99 -2.57
N ILE A 170 -16.81 22.67 -1.80
CA ILE A 170 -16.17 21.35 -1.77
C ILE A 170 -16.51 20.67 -0.45
N ALA A 171 -17.01 19.41 -0.51
CA ALA A 171 -17.21 18.55 0.64
C ALA A 171 -16.04 17.58 0.82
N PHE A 172 -15.69 17.29 2.07
CA PHE A 172 -14.69 16.30 2.46
C PHE A 172 -15.37 15.18 3.26
N LEU A 173 -15.27 13.95 2.77
CA LEU A 173 -15.84 12.76 3.41
C LEU A 173 -14.71 11.85 3.88
N GLY A 174 -14.60 11.68 5.21
CA GLY A 174 -13.56 10.88 5.81
C GLY A 174 -13.85 10.52 7.26
N ASP A 175 -13.05 9.63 7.83
CA ASP A 175 -13.15 9.25 9.23
C ASP A 175 -12.42 10.27 10.13
N PHE A 176 -13.14 10.86 11.06
CA PHE A 176 -12.63 11.84 12.02
C PHE A 176 -12.51 11.27 13.44
N SER A 177 -12.39 9.95 13.56
CA SER A 177 -12.18 9.30 14.87
C SER A 177 -10.83 9.64 15.51
N PHE A 178 -9.90 10.21 14.73
CA PHE A 178 -8.52 10.52 15.12
C PHE A 178 -7.72 9.29 15.57
N ILE A 179 -8.16 8.08 15.21
CA ILE A 179 -7.45 6.83 15.47
C ILE A 179 -6.39 6.61 14.39
N ASP A 180 -6.77 6.72 13.11
CA ASP A 180 -5.87 6.58 11.97
C ASP A 180 -5.21 7.92 11.62
N GLU A 181 -3.93 8.07 11.92
CA GLU A 181 -3.17 9.31 11.70
C GLU A 181 -3.14 9.76 10.24
N ARG A 182 -3.24 8.84 9.30
CA ARG A 182 -3.33 9.18 7.86
C ARG A 182 -4.63 9.91 7.56
N GLN A 183 -5.73 9.56 8.22
CA GLN A 183 -6.99 10.28 8.11
C GLN A 183 -6.91 11.66 8.78
N VAL A 184 -6.23 11.73 9.93
CA VAL A 184 -5.96 12.99 10.64
C VAL A 184 -5.17 13.96 9.76
N GLU A 185 -4.10 13.48 9.11
CA GLU A 185 -3.29 14.31 8.23
C GLU A 185 -4.07 14.78 6.97
N LYS A 186 -4.94 13.93 6.42
CA LYS A 186 -5.86 14.33 5.34
C LYS A 186 -6.86 15.39 5.79
N TYR A 187 -7.44 15.22 6.97
CA TYR A 187 -8.39 16.17 7.55
C TYR A 187 -7.75 17.56 7.71
N TYR A 188 -6.60 17.65 8.34
CA TYR A 188 -5.89 18.92 8.49
C TYR A 188 -5.38 19.48 7.17
N GLY A 189 -4.94 18.61 6.25
CA GLY A 189 -4.53 19.01 4.91
C GLY A 189 -5.67 19.65 4.12
N PHE A 190 -6.88 19.09 4.20
CA PHE A 190 -8.06 19.68 3.58
C PHE A 190 -8.41 21.05 4.16
N GLN A 191 -8.44 21.18 5.49
CA GLN A 191 -8.72 22.46 6.15
C GLN A 191 -7.72 23.55 5.72
N GLN A 192 -6.43 23.22 5.76
CA GLN A 192 -5.37 24.13 5.35
C GLN A 192 -5.48 24.52 3.87
N ALA A 193 -5.82 23.56 3.01
CA ALA A 193 -6.02 23.82 1.58
C ALA A 193 -7.19 24.76 1.33
N MET A 194 -8.33 24.58 1.97
CA MET A 194 -9.48 25.46 1.87
C MET A 194 -9.11 26.91 2.29
N GLU A 195 -8.34 27.05 3.37
CA GLU A 195 -7.85 28.34 3.85
C GLU A 195 -6.89 28.99 2.84
N ASN A 196 -5.92 28.23 2.31
CA ASN A 196 -4.93 28.71 1.34
C ASN A 196 -5.58 29.28 0.06
N PHE A 197 -6.67 28.69 -0.39
CA PHE A 197 -7.46 29.15 -1.54
C PHE A 197 -8.59 30.12 -1.18
N SER A 198 -8.65 30.57 0.08
CA SER A 198 -9.72 31.48 0.59
C SER A 198 -11.13 30.93 0.34
N LEU A 199 -11.27 29.61 0.32
CA LEU A 199 -12.54 28.93 0.18
C LEU A 199 -13.27 28.88 1.52
N LYS A 200 -14.60 28.98 1.47
CA LYS A 200 -15.43 28.96 2.69
C LYS A 200 -15.44 27.58 3.31
N LEU A 201 -14.90 27.49 4.52
CA LEU A 201 -14.93 26.28 5.34
C LEU A 201 -15.90 26.45 6.52
N ASN A 202 -16.79 25.50 6.69
CA ASN A 202 -17.70 25.40 7.82
C ASN A 202 -17.97 23.94 8.17
N SER A 203 -18.73 23.67 9.21
CA SER A 203 -19.03 22.30 9.65
C SER A 203 -19.76 21.44 8.60
N HIS A 204 -20.42 22.05 7.64
CA HIS A 204 -21.15 21.32 6.59
C HIS A 204 -20.24 20.83 5.45
N ASN A 205 -19.01 21.36 5.33
CA ASN A 205 -18.02 20.86 4.37
C ASN A 205 -17.37 19.55 4.84
N LEU A 206 -17.42 19.27 6.15
CA LEU A 206 -16.69 18.18 6.80
C LEU A 206 -17.66 17.10 7.24
N ILE A 207 -17.71 16.00 6.52
CA ILE A 207 -18.67 14.92 6.75
C ILE A 207 -17.93 13.72 7.32
N ASN A 208 -18.13 13.46 8.62
CA ASN A 208 -17.56 12.27 9.26
C ASN A 208 -18.25 11.01 8.76
N THR A 209 -17.47 10.08 8.22
CA THR A 209 -17.98 8.77 7.77
C THR A 209 -18.21 7.82 8.94
N GLY A 210 -17.44 7.95 10.03
CA GLY A 210 -17.52 7.07 11.21
C GLY A 210 -16.90 5.69 11.00
N GLY A 211 -16.20 5.51 9.88
CA GLY A 211 -15.51 4.31 9.45
C GLY A 211 -14.91 4.51 8.08
N LEU A 212 -14.32 3.47 7.51
CA LEU A 212 -13.52 3.56 6.28
C LEU A 212 -13.97 2.57 5.19
N ASP A 213 -15.14 1.94 5.34
CA ASP A 213 -15.67 1.05 4.32
C ASP A 213 -16.62 1.78 3.34
N TRP A 214 -17.08 1.07 2.31
CA TRP A 214 -17.93 1.66 1.28
C TRP A 214 -19.31 2.07 1.84
N TYR A 215 -19.82 1.35 2.85
CA TYR A 215 -21.13 1.65 3.44
C TYR A 215 -21.08 2.91 4.29
N ASP A 216 -19.96 3.18 4.97
CA ASP A 216 -19.73 4.42 5.70
C ASP A 216 -19.75 5.63 4.75
N GLY A 217 -19.06 5.51 3.61
CA GLY A 217 -19.10 6.52 2.55
C GLY A 217 -20.48 6.73 1.96
N TYR A 218 -21.22 5.67 1.71
CA TYR A 218 -22.58 5.70 1.22
C TYR A 218 -23.53 6.44 2.18
N MET A 219 -23.51 6.08 3.47
CA MET A 219 -24.35 6.69 4.49
C MET A 219 -23.99 8.16 4.74
N ALA A 220 -22.69 8.48 4.73
CA ALA A 220 -22.21 9.85 4.87
C ALA A 220 -22.69 10.73 3.69
N THR A 221 -22.66 10.20 2.47
CA THR A 221 -23.16 10.92 1.29
C THR A 221 -24.66 11.14 1.35
N ASN A 222 -25.45 10.18 1.79
CA ASN A 222 -26.90 10.38 1.97
C ASN A 222 -27.20 11.49 3.00
N ARG A 223 -26.42 11.56 4.10
CA ARG A 223 -26.54 12.67 5.06
C ARG A 223 -26.18 14.02 4.44
N LEU A 224 -25.11 14.06 3.64
CA LEU A 224 -24.69 15.26 2.92
C LEU A 224 -25.79 15.75 1.98
N LEU A 225 -26.35 14.87 1.15
CA LEU A 225 -27.41 15.23 0.19
C LEU A 225 -28.72 15.70 0.87
N SER A 226 -28.96 15.27 2.10
CA SER A 226 -30.11 15.70 2.92
C SER A 226 -29.83 16.98 3.69
N SER A 227 -28.59 17.49 3.67
CA SER A 227 -28.22 18.74 4.37
C SER A 227 -28.53 19.99 3.54
N PRO A 228 -28.57 21.17 4.15
CA PRO A 228 -28.74 22.44 3.41
C PRO A 228 -27.49 22.82 2.60
N PHE A 229 -26.35 22.16 2.82
CA PHE A 229 -25.12 22.41 2.08
C PHE A 229 -25.18 21.76 0.70
N GLN A 230 -24.93 22.55 -0.32
CA GLN A 230 -24.94 22.09 -1.72
C GLN A 230 -23.51 22.10 -2.28
N PRO A 231 -22.74 21.03 -2.13
CA PRO A 231 -21.41 20.95 -2.74
C PRO A 231 -21.52 20.80 -4.25
N THR A 232 -20.49 21.27 -4.95
CA THR A 232 -20.30 21.00 -6.38
C THR A 232 -19.23 19.95 -6.63
N ALA A 233 -18.42 19.67 -5.60
CA ALA A 233 -17.41 18.62 -5.62
C ALA A 233 -17.29 17.93 -4.26
N ILE A 234 -16.88 16.67 -4.29
CA ILE A 234 -16.63 15.84 -3.11
C ILE A 234 -15.23 15.25 -3.19
N ILE A 235 -14.50 15.31 -2.07
CA ILE A 235 -13.24 14.60 -1.87
C ILE A 235 -13.51 13.42 -0.92
N GLY A 236 -13.35 12.19 -1.40
CA GLY A 236 -13.41 10.97 -0.60
C GLY A 236 -12.01 10.55 -0.15
N THR A 237 -11.86 10.24 1.14
CA THR A 237 -10.53 10.00 1.75
C THR A 237 -9.94 8.61 1.51
N SER A 238 -10.63 7.73 0.81
CA SER A 238 -10.13 6.43 0.33
C SER A 238 -10.98 5.92 -0.83
N TYR A 239 -10.46 4.88 -1.51
CA TYR A 239 -11.20 4.18 -2.55
C TYR A 239 -12.56 3.66 -2.05
N ASP A 240 -12.58 2.98 -0.89
CA ASP A 240 -13.80 2.38 -0.37
C ASP A 240 -14.86 3.44 -0.05
N ILE A 241 -14.48 4.52 0.63
CA ILE A 241 -15.35 5.68 0.87
C ILE A 241 -15.87 6.25 -0.45
N SER A 242 -15.01 6.42 -1.45
CA SER A 242 -15.37 7.00 -2.75
C SER A 242 -16.30 6.08 -3.54
N ALA A 243 -16.16 4.77 -3.43
CA ALA A 243 -17.10 3.82 -4.02
C ALA A 243 -18.51 3.99 -3.40
N GLY A 244 -18.57 4.19 -2.08
CA GLY A 244 -19.83 4.53 -1.38
C GLY A 244 -20.43 5.87 -1.85
N ILE A 245 -19.60 6.89 -2.03
CA ILE A 245 -20.02 8.21 -2.57
C ILE A 245 -20.66 8.01 -3.94
N VAL A 246 -19.97 7.37 -4.87
CA VAL A 246 -20.48 7.14 -6.24
C VAL A 246 -21.81 6.39 -6.21
N ARG A 247 -21.91 5.35 -5.39
CA ARG A 247 -23.13 4.56 -5.23
C ARG A 247 -24.31 5.41 -4.74
N SER A 248 -24.09 6.25 -3.71
CA SER A 248 -25.13 7.13 -3.15
C SER A 248 -25.57 8.18 -4.17
N LEU A 249 -24.61 8.87 -4.82
CA LEU A 249 -24.92 9.90 -5.84
C LEU A 249 -25.75 9.32 -6.98
N ARG A 250 -25.39 8.13 -7.47
CA ARG A 250 -26.14 7.45 -8.51
C ARG A 250 -27.57 7.13 -8.08
N GLN A 251 -27.78 6.61 -6.88
CA GLN A 251 -29.14 6.31 -6.36
C GLN A 251 -29.98 7.57 -6.19
N ALA A 252 -29.32 8.71 -5.93
CA ALA A 252 -29.97 10.01 -5.90
C ALA A 252 -30.11 10.67 -7.30
N ASN A 253 -29.83 9.93 -8.38
CA ASN A 253 -29.88 10.35 -9.78
C ASN A 253 -28.90 11.48 -10.16
N TYR A 254 -27.79 11.65 -9.43
CA TYR A 254 -26.71 12.54 -9.84
C TYR A 254 -25.87 11.91 -10.96
N ILE A 255 -25.56 12.70 -11.97
CA ILE A 255 -24.71 12.30 -13.11
C ILE A 255 -23.31 12.86 -12.90
N LEU A 256 -22.32 11.98 -12.72
CA LEU A 256 -20.91 12.37 -12.62
C LEU A 256 -20.30 12.46 -14.02
N PRO A 257 -19.48 13.47 -14.31
CA PRO A 257 -19.12 14.63 -13.48
C PRO A 257 -20.07 15.83 -13.64
N LYS A 258 -21.18 15.69 -14.36
CA LYS A 258 -22.06 16.80 -14.78
C LYS A 258 -22.67 17.54 -13.59
N ASP A 259 -23.23 16.78 -12.64
CA ASP A 259 -23.95 17.33 -11.49
C ASP A 259 -23.06 17.41 -10.25
N MET A 260 -22.02 16.59 -10.17
CA MET A 260 -21.09 16.53 -9.06
C MET A 260 -19.72 16.04 -9.54
N SER A 261 -18.65 16.73 -9.17
CA SER A 261 -17.27 16.22 -9.32
C SER A 261 -16.86 15.41 -8.11
N VAL A 262 -16.12 14.32 -8.33
CA VAL A 262 -15.61 13.46 -7.25
C VAL A 262 -14.12 13.19 -7.44
N ILE A 263 -13.31 13.51 -6.42
CA ILE A 263 -11.93 13.09 -6.30
C ILE A 263 -11.81 12.05 -5.20
N SER A 264 -11.06 10.99 -5.44
CA SER A 264 -10.72 9.99 -4.44
C SER A 264 -9.27 10.13 -3.98
N TYR A 265 -9.02 9.94 -2.69
CA TYR A 265 -7.68 9.55 -2.26
C TYR A 265 -7.47 8.06 -2.59
N ASP A 266 -6.21 7.63 -2.68
CA ASP A 266 -5.66 6.37 -3.17
C ASP A 266 -5.40 6.38 -4.69
N ASN A 267 -4.17 6.07 -5.07
CA ASN A 267 -3.80 5.93 -6.48
C ASN A 267 -3.57 4.45 -6.81
N ILE A 268 -4.67 3.75 -7.05
CA ILE A 268 -4.72 2.32 -7.34
C ILE A 268 -5.41 2.05 -8.69
N PRO A 269 -5.08 0.94 -9.38
CA PRO A 269 -5.69 0.61 -10.68
C PRO A 269 -7.22 0.47 -10.64
N GLN A 270 -7.77 0.05 -9.51
CA GLN A 270 -9.22 -0.14 -9.34
C GLN A 270 -10.04 1.16 -9.48
N MET A 271 -9.41 2.34 -9.42
CA MET A 271 -10.08 3.61 -9.72
C MET A 271 -10.69 3.67 -11.12
N GLU A 272 -10.18 2.87 -12.06
CA GLU A 272 -10.68 2.76 -13.42
C GLU A 272 -11.88 1.82 -13.55
N ASN A 273 -12.09 0.96 -12.55
CA ASN A 273 -13.10 -0.10 -12.61
C ASN A 273 -14.46 0.30 -12.01
N LEU A 274 -14.57 1.51 -11.48
CA LEU A 274 -15.86 2.05 -11.04
C LEU A 274 -16.69 2.50 -12.25
N GLU A 275 -18.00 2.59 -12.08
CA GLU A 275 -18.94 2.99 -13.15
C GLU A 275 -18.54 4.31 -13.81
N VAL A 276 -17.96 5.24 -13.05
CA VAL A 276 -17.28 6.44 -13.53
C VAL A 276 -15.83 6.34 -13.05
N PRO A 277 -14.84 6.24 -13.94
CA PRO A 277 -13.44 6.24 -13.57
C PRO A 277 -13.07 7.47 -12.74
N LEU A 278 -12.59 7.24 -11.50
CA LEU A 278 -12.37 8.32 -10.54
C LEU A 278 -11.01 8.99 -10.72
N THR A 279 -11.02 10.30 -10.89
CA THR A 279 -9.85 11.15 -10.67
C THR A 279 -9.37 10.93 -9.23
N SER A 280 -8.09 10.70 -9.06
CA SER A 280 -7.52 10.35 -7.76
C SER A 280 -6.27 11.12 -7.44
N VAL A 281 -6.01 11.30 -6.15
CA VAL A 281 -4.78 11.90 -5.64
C VAL A 281 -4.10 10.91 -4.68
N GLY A 282 -2.79 10.76 -4.81
CA GLY A 282 -2.01 9.86 -3.96
C GLY A 282 -0.73 9.40 -4.67
N VAL A 283 0.07 8.64 -3.94
CA VAL A 283 1.25 7.99 -4.52
C VAL A 283 0.79 6.71 -5.22
N PRO A 284 1.27 6.41 -6.45
CA PRO A 284 0.99 5.13 -7.09
C PRO A 284 1.35 3.96 -6.19
N VAL A 285 0.45 3.01 -6.06
CA VAL A 285 0.62 1.86 -5.14
C VAL A 285 1.89 1.05 -5.45
N GLU A 286 2.29 1.00 -6.70
CA GLU A 286 3.54 0.37 -7.16
C GLU A 286 4.77 1.10 -6.63
N GLU A 287 4.75 2.44 -6.62
CA GLU A 287 5.83 3.28 -6.11
C GLU A 287 6.00 3.08 -4.59
N ILE A 288 4.89 2.99 -3.85
CA ILE A 288 4.90 2.68 -2.40
C ILE A 288 5.55 1.30 -2.17
N ALA A 289 5.09 0.26 -2.88
CA ALA A 289 5.58 -1.10 -2.75
C ALA A 289 7.09 -1.19 -3.06
N GLN A 290 7.55 -0.56 -4.14
CA GLN A 290 8.96 -0.52 -4.52
C GLN A 290 9.82 0.11 -3.44
N ASN A 291 9.43 1.27 -2.92
CA ASN A 291 10.19 1.96 -1.87
C ASN A 291 10.26 1.13 -0.58
N MET A 292 9.16 0.50 -0.17
CA MET A 292 9.14 -0.36 1.02
C MET A 292 10.07 -1.55 0.87
N VAL A 293 9.96 -2.29 -0.24
CA VAL A 293 10.76 -3.49 -0.49
C VAL A 293 12.22 -3.15 -0.66
N GLN A 294 12.55 -2.12 -1.46
CA GLN A 294 13.94 -1.71 -1.70
C GLN A 294 14.61 -1.26 -0.39
N THR A 295 13.91 -0.48 0.44
CA THR A 295 14.41 -0.02 1.73
C THR A 295 14.68 -1.21 2.66
N LEU A 296 13.75 -2.18 2.73
CA LEU A 296 13.94 -3.37 3.55
C LEU A 296 15.09 -4.24 3.04
N LEU A 297 15.19 -4.48 1.74
CA LEU A 297 16.29 -5.30 1.17
C LEU A 297 17.66 -4.66 1.36
N ASN A 298 17.75 -3.33 1.31
CA ASN A 298 18.97 -2.61 1.62
C ASN A 298 19.32 -2.74 3.12
N TYR A 299 18.32 -2.70 3.99
CA TYR A 299 18.52 -2.89 5.43
C TYR A 299 18.96 -4.32 5.76
N ILE A 300 18.37 -5.35 5.13
CA ILE A 300 18.79 -6.75 5.27
C ILE A 300 20.27 -6.95 4.85
N LYS A 301 20.71 -6.26 3.79
CA LYS A 301 22.12 -6.36 3.34
C LYS A 301 23.09 -5.65 4.26
N ASN A 302 22.67 -4.58 4.93
CA ASN A 302 23.51 -3.72 5.77
C ASN A 302 22.81 -3.48 7.12
N PRO A 303 22.68 -4.49 7.98
CA PRO A 303 21.87 -4.40 9.21
C PRO A 303 22.39 -3.39 10.23
N ASP A 304 23.67 -3.04 10.17
CA ASP A 304 24.29 -2.05 11.05
C ASP A 304 23.94 -0.59 10.65
N THR A 305 23.34 -0.39 9.48
CA THR A 305 23.00 0.93 8.96
C THR A 305 21.48 1.04 8.81
N VAL A 306 20.82 1.68 9.77
CA VAL A 306 19.37 1.95 9.69
C VAL A 306 19.09 2.89 8.52
N PRO A 307 18.23 2.49 7.56
CA PRO A 307 17.86 3.37 6.45
C PRO A 307 17.15 4.64 6.92
N LEU A 308 17.25 5.70 6.15
CA LEU A 308 16.47 6.92 6.40
C LEU A 308 15.00 6.69 6.06
N SER A 309 14.12 7.31 6.83
CA SER A 309 12.69 7.42 6.49
C SER A 309 12.49 8.27 5.24
N GLN A 310 11.48 7.93 4.45
CA GLN A 310 11.17 8.62 3.19
C GLN A 310 9.70 9.06 3.23
N THR A 311 9.45 10.28 2.75
CA THR A 311 8.11 10.79 2.52
C THR A 311 7.89 10.91 1.02
N LEU A 312 6.92 10.16 0.50
CA LEU A 312 6.59 10.12 -0.91
C LEU A 312 5.62 11.24 -1.28
N THR A 313 5.86 11.85 -2.45
CA THR A 313 5.03 12.95 -2.95
C THR A 313 3.82 12.41 -3.71
N PRO A 314 2.59 12.79 -3.33
CA PRO A 314 1.39 12.39 -4.03
C PRO A 314 1.29 13.07 -5.40
N LYS A 315 0.58 12.43 -6.32
CA LYS A 315 0.33 12.93 -7.67
C LYS A 315 -1.18 12.84 -7.95
N ILE A 316 -1.69 13.78 -8.73
CA ILE A 316 -3.02 13.66 -9.28
C ILE A 316 -3.00 12.74 -10.48
N ASN A 317 -4.00 11.87 -10.58
CA ASN A 317 -4.25 11.03 -11.74
C ASN A 317 -5.65 11.34 -12.26
N GLU A 318 -5.70 12.16 -13.30
CA GLU A 318 -6.96 12.63 -13.87
C GLU A 318 -7.70 11.50 -14.61
N ARG A 319 -9.00 11.43 -14.37
CA ARG A 319 -9.94 10.55 -15.07
C ARG A 319 -11.22 11.34 -15.38
N THR A 320 -12.35 10.65 -15.48
CA THR A 320 -13.60 11.24 -15.99
C THR A 320 -14.57 11.75 -14.92
N SER A 321 -14.22 11.64 -13.62
CA SER A 321 -15.13 11.99 -12.52
C SER A 321 -15.15 13.47 -12.13
N CYS A 322 -14.35 14.31 -12.78
CA CYS A 322 -14.31 15.75 -12.51
C CYS A 322 -14.52 16.54 -13.79
N ALA A 323 -15.23 17.66 -13.69
CA ALA A 323 -15.46 18.62 -14.76
C ALA A 323 -15.44 20.04 -14.20
N ARG A 324 -15.44 21.04 -15.06
CA ARG A 324 -15.59 22.43 -14.63
C ARG A 324 -16.93 22.63 -13.91
N ALA A 325 -16.90 23.39 -12.82
CA ALA A 325 -18.10 23.77 -12.10
C ALA A 325 -19.07 24.46 -13.04
N GLY A 326 -20.22 23.84 -13.26
CA GLY A 326 -21.31 24.48 -14.00
C GLY A 326 -21.85 25.68 -13.22
N LYS A 327 -22.20 26.74 -13.87
CA LYS A 327 -23.06 27.75 -13.24
C LYS A 327 -24.39 27.03 -12.92
N PHE A 328 -24.64 26.71 -11.65
CA PHE A 328 -25.95 26.23 -11.23
C PHE A 328 -27.00 27.30 -11.63
N GLN A 329 -27.73 27.07 -12.71
CA GLN A 329 -29.00 27.73 -12.85
C GLN A 329 -29.94 27.06 -11.84
N LEU A 330 -30.15 27.71 -10.70
CA LEU A 330 -31.27 27.39 -9.83
C LEU A 330 -32.53 27.46 -10.73
N GLY A 331 -33.04 26.28 -11.10
CA GLY A 331 -34.31 26.17 -11.80
C GLY A 331 -35.38 26.80 -10.92
N GLN A 332 -36.02 27.80 -11.48
CA GLN A 332 -37.18 28.48 -10.94
C GLN A 332 -38.36 27.50 -10.74
#